data_4c58718e4b656f286d236f8204f28ed1
#
_entry.id   4c58718e4b656f286d236f8204f28ed1
#
_cell.length_a   1.000
_cell.length_b   1.000
_cell.length_c   1.000
_cell.angle_alpha   90.00
_cell.angle_beta   90.00
_cell.angle_gamma   90.00
#
_symmetry.space_group_name_H-M   'P 1'
#
loop_
_entity.id
_entity.type
_entity.pdbx_description
1 polymer ?
#
loop_
_entity_poly.entity_id
_entity_poly.type
_entity_poly.pdbx_seq_one_letter_code
_entity_poly.pdbx_strand_id
1 'polypeptide(L)'
;MVVILRWLRLLLAYCFLVFSIFCIAHYRVSVYLLQQAAGQLHVLFNTTPIDEFKKRARLPEQESENLALVEQIKNFSVDNLGFSPTKNFTSVYDQRQSPVLWVITASEPYGFSAFQWQFPVVGEVSYKGFFKKQLAEKEYHHLRSLGYDVDLRNVSAWSTLGWFNDPLLSSMLQRKKGSLCNLLFHELFHATYYAPGSVDLNENLANFVAHKATLLFLRNDTAACRTYLQAHSDN
;
A
#
# COMPACT_ATOMS: atom_id res chain seq x y z
N MET A 1 -26.39 39.24 -6.02
CA MET A 1 -25.47 38.55 -5.06
C MET A 1 -26.22 37.75 -3.99
N VAL A 2 -27.16 38.32 -3.24
CA VAL A 2 -27.92 37.63 -2.15
C VAL A 2 -28.73 36.43 -2.65
N VAL A 3 -29.39 36.52 -3.81
CA VAL A 3 -30.21 35.44 -4.38
C VAL A 3 -29.36 34.24 -4.78
N ILE A 4 -28.20 34.47 -5.41
CA ILE A 4 -27.25 33.38 -5.78
C ILE A 4 -26.74 32.67 -4.54
N LEU A 5 -26.41 33.41 -3.48
CA LEU A 5 -25.92 32.84 -2.23
C LEU A 5 -26.98 31.98 -1.53
N ARG A 6 -28.28 32.36 -1.64
CA ARG A 6 -29.41 31.60 -1.10
C ARG A 6 -29.58 30.26 -1.87
N TRP A 7 -29.52 30.27 -3.18
CA TRP A 7 -29.64 29.08 -4.02
C TRP A 7 -28.44 28.14 -3.78
N LEU A 8 -27.23 28.69 -3.65
CA LEU A 8 -26.05 27.90 -3.33
C LEU A 8 -26.17 27.18 -1.97
N ARG A 9 -26.69 27.88 -0.94
CA ARG A 9 -26.93 27.26 0.38
C ARG A 9 -27.98 26.15 0.32
N LEU A 10 -29.07 26.35 -0.43
CA LEU A 10 -30.10 25.34 -0.61
C LEU A 10 -29.56 24.11 -1.36
N LEU A 11 -28.75 24.30 -2.41
CA LEU A 11 -28.09 23.22 -3.12
C LEU A 11 -27.14 22.43 -2.20
N LEU A 12 -26.32 23.13 -1.42
CA LEU A 12 -25.42 22.49 -0.45
C LEU A 12 -26.19 21.69 0.62
N ALA A 13 -27.30 22.27 1.14
CA ALA A 13 -28.15 21.56 2.11
C ALA A 13 -28.79 20.31 1.50
N TYR A 14 -29.27 20.40 0.27
CA TYR A 14 -29.81 19.25 -0.46
C TYR A 14 -28.75 18.16 -0.69
N CYS A 15 -27.56 18.52 -1.19
CA CYS A 15 -26.46 17.59 -1.38
C CYS A 15 -26.04 16.92 -0.04
N PHE A 16 -26.00 17.69 1.04
CA PHE A 16 -25.70 17.16 2.38
C PHE A 16 -26.79 16.18 2.85
N LEU A 17 -28.08 16.50 2.64
CA LEU A 17 -29.18 15.61 2.99
C LEU A 17 -29.12 14.30 2.20
N VAL A 18 -28.92 14.35 0.88
CA VAL A 18 -28.79 13.18 0.01
C VAL A 18 -27.59 12.32 0.43
N PHE A 19 -26.44 12.96 0.70
CA PHE A 19 -25.25 12.27 1.21
C PHE A 19 -25.51 11.61 2.56
N SER A 20 -26.20 12.27 3.47
CA SER A 20 -26.53 11.73 4.79
C SER A 20 -27.45 10.50 4.67
N ILE A 21 -28.47 10.57 3.81
CA ILE A 21 -29.36 9.43 3.52
C ILE A 21 -28.56 8.26 2.94
N PHE A 22 -27.66 8.52 1.99
CA PHE A 22 -26.76 7.51 1.43
C PHE A 22 -25.90 6.85 2.50
N CYS A 23 -25.27 7.66 3.38
CA CYS A 23 -24.46 7.15 4.47
C CYS A 23 -25.24 6.28 5.47
N ILE A 24 -26.50 6.65 5.75
CA ILE A 24 -27.38 5.85 6.62
C ILE A 24 -27.78 4.54 5.94
N ALA A 25 -28.19 4.59 4.67
CA ALA A 25 -28.56 3.40 3.90
C ALA A 25 -27.41 2.42 3.74
N HIS A 26 -26.16 2.92 3.59
CA HIS A 26 -24.93 2.14 3.45
C HIS A 26 -24.04 2.24 4.68
N TYR A 27 -24.60 2.28 5.87
CA TYR A 27 -23.89 2.59 7.12
C TYR A 27 -22.66 1.72 7.35
N ARG A 28 -22.72 0.39 7.07
CA ARG A 28 -21.56 -0.52 7.23
C ARG A 28 -20.39 -0.13 6.34
N VAL A 29 -20.67 0.22 5.09
CA VAL A 29 -19.66 0.68 4.13
C VAL A 29 -19.12 2.05 4.53
N SER A 30 -20.00 2.97 4.93
CA SER A 30 -19.61 4.31 5.36
C SER A 30 -18.70 4.27 6.59
N VAL A 31 -19.01 3.45 7.59
CA VAL A 31 -18.15 3.24 8.76
C VAL A 31 -16.80 2.64 8.36
N TYR A 32 -16.80 1.65 7.46
CA TYR A 32 -15.57 1.06 6.96
C TYR A 32 -14.70 2.10 6.24
N LEU A 33 -15.27 2.88 5.32
CA LEU A 33 -14.54 3.93 4.60
C LEU A 33 -13.97 5.01 5.53
N LEU A 34 -14.73 5.43 6.55
CA LEU A 34 -14.24 6.35 7.58
C LEU A 34 -13.07 5.77 8.37
N GLN A 35 -13.12 4.47 8.70
CA GLN A 35 -12.01 3.79 9.38
C GLN A 35 -10.78 3.70 8.49
N GLN A 36 -10.96 3.43 7.17
CA GLN A 36 -9.87 3.44 6.20
C GLN A 36 -9.25 4.85 6.08
N ALA A 37 -10.08 5.88 5.92
CA ALA A 37 -9.60 7.27 5.85
C ALA A 37 -8.84 7.67 7.12
N ALA A 38 -9.37 7.35 8.30
CA ALA A 38 -8.71 7.64 9.58
C ALA A 38 -7.37 6.90 9.72
N GLY A 39 -7.30 5.63 9.32
CA GLY A 39 -6.06 4.84 9.33
C GLY A 39 -5.02 5.40 8.35
N GLN A 40 -5.46 5.74 7.15
CA GLN A 40 -4.64 6.37 6.11
C GLN A 40 -4.03 7.69 6.60
N LEU A 41 -4.87 8.59 7.12
CA LEU A 41 -4.44 9.88 7.67
C LEU A 41 -3.50 9.69 8.85
N HIS A 42 -3.77 8.71 9.72
CA HIS A 42 -2.87 8.39 10.83
C HIS A 42 -1.46 8.04 10.34
N VAL A 43 -1.33 7.19 9.32
CA VAL A 43 -0.02 6.87 8.73
C VAL A 43 0.63 8.12 8.16
N LEU A 44 -0.07 8.89 7.32
CA LEU A 44 0.48 10.07 6.66
C LEU A 44 0.94 11.17 7.63
N PHE A 45 0.17 11.43 8.70
CA PHE A 45 0.50 12.46 9.69
C PHE A 45 1.54 12.02 10.74
N ASN A 46 1.87 10.73 10.81
CA ASN A 46 2.87 10.20 11.74
C ASN A 46 4.16 9.75 11.03
N THR A 47 4.48 10.35 9.89
CA THR A 47 5.74 10.12 9.20
C THR A 47 6.81 11.10 9.66
N THR A 48 8.07 10.67 9.57
CA THR A 48 9.25 11.49 9.87
C THR A 48 10.11 11.57 8.61
N PRO A 49 10.58 12.75 8.15
CA PRO A 49 11.53 12.86 7.06
C PRO A 49 12.75 11.97 7.30
N ILE A 50 13.30 11.37 6.22
CA ILE A 50 14.42 10.42 6.32
C ILE A 50 15.60 11.00 7.10
N ASP A 51 15.99 12.25 6.84
CA ASP A 51 17.14 12.87 7.49
C ASP A 51 16.94 13.09 8.99
N GLU A 52 15.70 13.35 9.39
CA GLU A 52 15.34 13.49 10.80
C GLU A 52 15.25 12.12 11.48
N PHE A 53 14.72 11.12 10.79
CA PHE A 53 14.66 9.74 11.26
C PHE A 53 16.05 9.17 11.50
N LYS A 54 17.01 9.39 10.59
CA LYS A 54 18.43 9.02 10.75
C LYS A 54 19.07 9.61 12.03
N LYS A 55 18.69 10.85 12.40
CA LYS A 55 19.25 11.52 13.57
C LYS A 55 18.65 11.06 14.90
N ARG A 56 17.36 10.67 14.88
CA ARG A 56 16.62 10.30 16.09
C ARG A 56 16.77 8.84 16.47
N ALA A 57 16.86 7.95 15.50
CA ALA A 57 16.87 6.52 15.74
C ALA A 57 18.32 6.01 15.82
N ARG A 58 18.62 5.23 16.87
CA ARG A 58 19.81 4.37 16.89
C ARG A 58 19.46 3.12 16.04
N LEU A 59 19.59 3.26 14.72
CA LEU A 59 19.29 2.18 13.81
C LEU A 59 20.38 1.11 13.86
N PRO A 60 20.01 -0.19 13.77
CA PRO A 60 20.96 -1.23 13.42
C PRO A 60 21.70 -0.90 12.13
N GLU A 61 22.93 -1.38 11.97
CA GLU A 61 23.78 -1.10 10.82
C GLU A 61 23.08 -1.39 9.49
N GLN A 62 22.47 -2.58 9.36
CA GLN A 62 21.70 -2.97 8.18
C GLN A 62 20.55 -2.01 7.85
N GLU A 63 19.81 -1.54 8.85
CA GLU A 63 18.70 -0.60 8.62
C GLU A 63 19.20 0.76 8.18
N SER A 64 20.35 1.20 8.72
CA SER A 64 21.00 2.45 8.31
C SER A 64 21.52 2.36 6.87
N GLU A 65 22.15 1.25 6.48
CA GLU A 65 22.58 0.98 5.11
C GLU A 65 21.38 0.93 4.14
N ASN A 66 20.33 0.23 4.52
CA ASN A 66 19.11 0.13 3.72
C ASN A 66 18.44 1.51 3.54
N LEU A 67 18.47 2.36 4.56
CA LEU A 67 17.95 3.71 4.46
C LEU A 67 18.75 4.59 3.47
N ALA A 68 20.08 4.43 3.44
CA ALA A 68 20.94 5.08 2.43
C ALA A 68 20.70 4.51 1.02
N LEU A 69 20.41 3.20 0.94
CA LEU A 69 20.11 2.51 -0.31
C LEU A 69 18.83 3.00 -0.99
N VAL A 70 17.82 3.44 -0.22
CA VAL A 70 16.56 3.96 -0.77
C VAL A 70 16.80 5.12 -1.74
N GLU A 71 17.67 6.07 -1.38
CA GLU A 71 18.00 7.22 -2.24
C GLU A 71 18.73 6.77 -3.50
N GLN A 72 19.68 5.84 -3.38
CA GLN A 72 20.40 5.27 -4.53
C GLN A 72 19.43 4.57 -5.51
N ILE A 73 18.46 3.80 -5.00
CA ILE A 73 17.44 3.14 -5.81
C ILE A 73 16.57 4.17 -6.54
N LYS A 74 16.13 5.22 -5.83
CA LYS A 74 15.31 6.29 -6.43
C LYS A 74 16.06 7.00 -7.55
N ASN A 75 17.31 7.38 -7.34
CA ASN A 75 18.13 8.04 -8.35
C ASN A 75 18.37 7.10 -9.54
N PHE A 76 18.72 5.85 -9.28
CA PHE A 76 18.94 4.85 -10.33
C PHE A 76 17.66 4.61 -11.16
N SER A 77 16.48 4.58 -10.54
CA SER A 77 15.22 4.38 -11.25
C SER A 77 14.91 5.52 -12.23
N VAL A 78 15.23 6.76 -11.87
CA VAL A 78 15.04 7.93 -12.74
C VAL A 78 16.13 7.98 -13.80
N ASP A 79 17.41 7.92 -13.39
CA ASP A 79 18.55 8.22 -14.26
C ASP A 79 18.86 7.07 -15.24
N ASN A 80 18.65 5.82 -14.84
CA ASN A 80 19.04 4.65 -15.62
C ASN A 80 17.84 3.87 -16.22
N LEU A 81 16.65 3.95 -15.59
CA LEU A 81 15.49 3.20 -16.03
C LEU A 81 14.40 4.08 -16.64
N GLY A 82 14.53 5.42 -16.56
CA GLY A 82 13.54 6.36 -17.08
C GLY A 82 12.23 6.38 -16.32
N PHE A 83 12.23 6.01 -15.03
CA PHE A 83 11.04 6.10 -14.20
C PHE A 83 10.68 7.56 -13.94
N SER A 84 9.39 7.82 -13.73
CA SER A 84 8.90 9.15 -13.36
C SER A 84 9.42 9.55 -11.97
N PRO A 85 9.94 10.78 -11.81
CA PRO A 85 10.30 11.29 -10.49
C PRO A 85 9.10 11.28 -9.54
N THR A 86 9.30 10.83 -8.30
CA THR A 86 8.26 10.77 -7.30
C THR A 86 8.75 11.22 -5.92
N LYS A 87 7.83 11.75 -5.11
CA LYS A 87 8.08 12.06 -3.70
C LYS A 87 7.83 10.87 -2.76
N ASN A 88 7.51 9.70 -3.30
CA ASN A 88 7.41 8.48 -2.49
C ASN A 88 8.75 8.18 -1.82
N PHE A 89 8.69 7.57 -0.64
CA PHE A 89 9.87 7.16 0.14
C PHE A 89 10.83 8.31 0.48
N THR A 90 10.29 9.50 0.78
CA THR A 90 11.05 10.64 1.33
C THR A 90 10.89 10.77 2.84
N SER A 91 9.97 10.03 3.43
CA SER A 91 9.73 9.96 4.86
C SER A 91 9.58 8.51 5.31
N VAL A 92 9.73 8.27 6.60
CA VAL A 92 9.58 6.96 7.25
C VAL A 92 8.38 6.98 8.18
N TYR A 93 7.52 5.97 8.07
CA TYR A 93 6.52 5.66 9.09
C TYR A 93 7.10 4.58 10.02
N ASP A 94 7.36 4.95 11.27
CA ASP A 94 7.82 4.00 12.28
C ASP A 94 6.65 3.15 12.80
N GLN A 95 6.65 1.90 12.40
CA GLN A 95 5.59 0.93 12.74
C GLN A 95 5.66 0.42 14.17
N ARG A 96 6.75 0.69 14.90
CA ARG A 96 6.99 0.16 16.26
C ARG A 96 6.69 -1.35 16.35
N GLN A 97 7.14 -2.09 15.32
CA GLN A 97 6.95 -3.54 15.17
C GLN A 97 5.49 -4.00 15.01
N SER A 98 4.56 -3.08 14.74
CA SER A 98 3.16 -3.43 14.50
C SER A 98 2.82 -3.32 13.01
N PRO A 99 2.11 -4.28 12.41
CA PRO A 99 1.67 -4.18 11.03
C PRO A 99 0.80 -2.93 10.80
N VAL A 100 0.98 -2.27 9.66
CA VAL A 100 0.17 -1.10 9.28
C VAL A 100 -1.22 -1.52 8.85
N LEU A 101 -1.31 -2.61 8.09
CA LEU A 101 -2.55 -3.05 7.48
C LEU A 101 -2.68 -4.57 7.54
N TRP A 102 -3.88 -5.04 7.80
CA TRP A 102 -4.32 -6.42 7.75
C TRP A 102 -5.20 -6.61 6.54
N VAL A 103 -4.96 -7.67 5.77
CA VAL A 103 -5.75 -7.99 4.57
C VAL A 103 -6.41 -9.32 4.74
N ILE A 104 -7.69 -9.38 4.37
CA ILE A 104 -8.48 -10.60 4.29
C ILE A 104 -8.73 -10.91 2.83
N THR A 105 -8.50 -12.16 2.47
CA THR A 105 -9.00 -12.79 1.25
C THR A 105 -9.83 -14.00 1.63
N ALA A 106 -10.80 -14.37 0.81
CA ALA A 106 -11.61 -15.56 1.04
C ALA A 106 -11.99 -16.23 -0.29
N SER A 107 -12.30 -17.51 -0.23
CA SER A 107 -12.80 -18.28 -1.37
C SER A 107 -13.83 -19.30 -0.91
N GLU A 108 -14.61 -19.83 -1.84
CA GLU A 108 -15.42 -21.02 -1.57
C GLU A 108 -14.51 -22.21 -1.22
N PRO A 109 -14.94 -23.09 -0.30
CA PRO A 109 -14.20 -24.32 -0.02
C PRO A 109 -14.06 -25.15 -1.30
N TYR A 110 -12.85 -25.66 -1.53
CA TYR A 110 -12.51 -26.46 -2.72
C TYR A 110 -12.68 -25.73 -4.07
N GLY A 111 -12.80 -24.39 -4.04
CA GLY A 111 -12.93 -23.53 -5.22
C GLY A 111 -11.82 -22.47 -5.31
N PHE A 112 -11.55 -22.00 -6.54
CA PHE A 112 -10.59 -20.91 -6.78
C PHE A 112 -11.27 -19.55 -6.99
N SER A 113 -12.63 -19.50 -6.84
CA SER A 113 -13.36 -18.24 -6.97
C SER A 113 -13.19 -17.39 -5.74
N ALA A 114 -12.52 -16.25 -5.90
CA ALA A 114 -12.35 -15.29 -4.81
C ALA A 114 -13.70 -14.68 -4.39
N PHE A 115 -13.92 -14.59 -3.09
CA PHE A 115 -15.04 -13.83 -2.53
C PHE A 115 -14.90 -12.36 -2.91
N GLN A 116 -16.00 -11.74 -3.37
CA GLN A 116 -16.02 -10.34 -3.80
C GLN A 116 -16.77 -9.48 -2.78
N TRP A 117 -16.07 -8.48 -2.25
CA TRP A 117 -16.71 -7.42 -1.48
C TRP A 117 -17.26 -6.36 -2.43
N GLN A 118 -18.52 -5.98 -2.24
CA GLN A 118 -19.21 -4.97 -3.05
C GLN A 118 -19.06 -3.59 -2.39
N PHE A 119 -18.53 -2.64 -3.13
CA PHE A 119 -18.44 -1.24 -2.71
C PHE A 119 -19.16 -0.32 -3.70
N PRO A 120 -19.92 0.68 -3.23
CA PRO A 120 -20.76 1.52 -4.09
C PRO A 120 -20.04 2.29 -5.20
N VAL A 121 -18.75 2.59 -5.01
CA VAL A 121 -17.96 3.41 -5.96
C VAL A 121 -16.86 2.58 -6.63
N VAL A 122 -16.20 1.71 -5.85
CA VAL A 122 -15.06 0.92 -6.33
C VAL A 122 -15.52 -0.35 -7.06
N GLY A 123 -16.76 -0.79 -6.81
CA GLY A 123 -17.29 -2.02 -7.36
C GLY A 123 -16.86 -3.26 -6.57
N GLU A 124 -16.55 -4.33 -7.27
CA GLU A 124 -16.13 -5.62 -6.71
C GLU A 124 -14.64 -5.65 -6.41
N VAL A 125 -14.28 -6.10 -5.22
CA VAL A 125 -12.89 -6.24 -4.78
C VAL A 125 -12.70 -7.60 -4.13
N SER A 126 -11.65 -8.31 -4.51
CA SER A 126 -11.33 -9.67 -4.04
C SER A 126 -10.57 -9.72 -2.71
N TYR A 127 -10.30 -8.59 -2.10
CA TYR A 127 -9.66 -8.49 -0.78
C TYR A 127 -10.21 -7.30 0.00
N LYS A 128 -10.04 -7.33 1.34
CA LYS A 128 -10.48 -6.24 2.22
C LYS A 128 -9.40 -5.91 3.25
N GLY A 129 -9.00 -4.64 3.30
CA GLY A 129 -7.95 -4.15 4.19
C GLY A 129 -8.49 -3.56 5.48
N PHE A 130 -7.71 -3.65 6.57
CA PHE A 130 -8.07 -3.09 7.87
C PHE A 130 -6.82 -2.56 8.59
N PHE A 131 -6.86 -1.31 9.07
CA PHE A 131 -5.81 -0.75 9.91
C PHE A 131 -5.86 -1.26 11.36
N LYS A 132 -6.95 -1.89 11.79
CA LYS A 132 -7.11 -2.45 13.13
C LYS A 132 -7.31 -3.97 13.05
N LYS A 133 -6.42 -4.73 13.71
CA LYS A 133 -6.44 -6.19 13.73
C LYS A 133 -7.80 -6.74 14.18
N GLN A 134 -8.38 -6.17 15.24
CA GLN A 134 -9.65 -6.62 15.80
C GLN A 134 -10.82 -6.53 14.78
N LEU A 135 -10.79 -5.56 13.88
CA LEU A 135 -11.80 -5.44 12.82
C LEU A 135 -11.58 -6.47 11.71
N ALA A 136 -10.32 -6.77 11.39
CA ALA A 136 -9.97 -7.84 10.47
C ALA A 136 -10.37 -9.21 11.05
N GLU A 137 -10.06 -9.48 12.30
CA GLU A 137 -10.46 -10.72 12.99
C GLU A 137 -11.97 -10.91 13.04
N LYS A 138 -12.74 -9.82 13.26
CA LYS A 138 -14.21 -9.87 13.23
C LYS A 138 -14.73 -10.27 11.84
N GLU A 139 -14.18 -9.71 10.78
CA GLU A 139 -14.53 -10.07 9.40
C GLU A 139 -14.10 -11.49 9.07
N TYR A 140 -12.90 -11.91 9.49
CA TYR A 140 -12.41 -13.27 9.37
C TYR A 140 -13.39 -14.29 9.97
N HIS A 141 -13.78 -14.10 11.23
CA HIS A 141 -14.72 -15.01 11.89
C HIS A 141 -16.10 -14.99 11.26
N HIS A 142 -16.54 -13.84 10.76
CA HIS A 142 -17.81 -13.73 10.03
C HIS A 142 -17.80 -14.58 8.76
N LEU A 143 -16.79 -14.45 7.91
CA LEU A 143 -16.69 -15.24 6.68
C LEU A 143 -16.51 -16.74 6.95
N ARG A 144 -15.70 -17.09 7.96
CA ARG A 144 -15.58 -18.48 8.40
C ARG A 144 -16.93 -19.08 8.85
N SER A 145 -17.76 -18.31 9.55
CA SER A 145 -19.10 -18.75 9.97
C SER A 145 -20.08 -18.94 8.81
N LEU A 146 -19.81 -18.30 7.67
CA LEU A 146 -20.55 -18.50 6.41
C LEU A 146 -20.02 -19.67 5.57
N GLY A 147 -18.97 -20.36 6.03
CA GLY A 147 -18.42 -21.53 5.37
C GLY A 147 -17.29 -21.24 4.36
N TYR A 148 -16.79 -20.02 4.26
CA TYR A 148 -15.67 -19.69 3.38
C TYR A 148 -14.31 -20.12 3.96
N ASP A 149 -13.38 -20.47 3.10
CA ASP A 149 -11.97 -20.53 3.43
C ASP A 149 -11.41 -19.11 3.42
N VAL A 150 -10.79 -18.72 4.55
CA VAL A 150 -10.38 -17.32 4.78
C VAL A 150 -8.93 -17.25 5.17
N ASP A 151 -8.17 -16.40 4.51
CA ASP A 151 -6.82 -16.03 4.88
C ASP A 151 -6.79 -14.62 5.48
N LEU A 152 -6.04 -14.46 6.57
CA LEU A 152 -5.80 -13.20 7.25
C LEU A 152 -4.30 -12.98 7.40
N ARG A 153 -3.78 -12.02 6.68
CA ARG A 153 -2.34 -11.70 6.69
C ARG A 153 -2.09 -10.20 6.87
N ASN A 154 -0.91 -9.86 7.35
CA ASN A 154 -0.41 -8.51 7.30
C ASN A 154 0.23 -8.23 5.94
N VAL A 155 0.21 -6.96 5.52
CA VAL A 155 0.91 -6.54 4.31
C VAL A 155 2.31 -6.04 4.64
N SER A 156 3.25 -6.33 3.77
CA SER A 156 4.66 -5.95 3.91
C SER A 156 5.01 -4.65 3.19
N ALA A 157 4.09 -4.14 2.40
CA ALA A 157 4.13 -2.85 1.72
C ALA A 157 2.73 -2.22 1.76
N TRP A 158 2.68 -0.91 1.62
CA TRP A 158 1.45 -0.15 1.59
C TRP A 158 1.65 1.00 0.61
N SER A 159 0.74 1.11 -0.36
CA SER A 159 0.75 2.13 -1.38
C SER A 159 -0.62 2.80 -1.48
N THR A 160 -0.61 4.09 -1.80
CA THR A 160 -1.81 4.88 -2.05
C THR A 160 -2.12 4.99 -3.54
N LEU A 161 -1.48 4.22 -4.39
CA LEU A 161 -1.60 4.24 -5.85
C LEU A 161 -1.35 5.66 -6.43
N GLY A 162 -0.42 6.40 -5.82
CA GLY A 162 -0.05 7.75 -6.28
C GLY A 162 -0.96 8.89 -5.81
N TRP A 163 -2.00 8.62 -5.02
CA TRP A 163 -2.85 9.68 -4.44
C TRP A 163 -2.13 10.53 -3.39
N PHE A 164 -1.16 9.93 -2.69
CA PHE A 164 -0.33 10.60 -1.70
C PHE A 164 1.14 10.20 -1.90
N ASN A 165 2.05 10.88 -1.21
CA ASN A 165 3.44 10.47 -1.15
C ASN A 165 3.57 9.32 -0.14
N ASP A 166 3.78 8.11 -0.62
CA ASP A 166 3.87 6.92 0.22
C ASP A 166 5.16 6.96 1.05
N PRO A 167 5.07 6.80 2.38
CA PRO A 167 6.25 6.71 3.22
C PRO A 167 6.92 5.34 3.11
N LEU A 168 8.19 5.30 3.44
CA LEU A 168 8.90 4.07 3.70
C LEU A 168 8.40 3.50 5.04
N LEU A 169 8.01 2.24 5.08
CA LEU A 169 7.68 1.57 6.34
C LEU A 169 8.96 1.11 7.03
N SER A 170 9.08 1.28 8.36
CA SER A 170 10.28 0.87 9.08
C SER A 170 10.61 -0.62 8.93
N SER A 171 9.61 -1.50 8.76
CA SER A 171 9.81 -2.93 8.46
C SER A 171 10.50 -3.19 7.11
N MET A 172 10.41 -2.27 6.14
CA MET A 172 11.10 -2.42 4.88
C MET A 172 12.62 -2.34 5.05
N LEU A 173 13.09 -1.58 6.06
CA LEU A 173 14.52 -1.43 6.37
C LEU A 173 15.15 -2.71 6.91
N GLN A 174 14.35 -3.68 7.37
CA GLN A 174 14.82 -4.97 7.89
C GLN A 174 15.03 -6.02 6.80
N ARG A 175 14.67 -5.69 5.54
CA ARG A 175 14.79 -6.62 4.42
C ARG A 175 16.25 -6.81 4.00
N LYS A 176 16.55 -7.98 3.44
CA LYS A 176 17.79 -8.19 2.70
C LYS A 176 17.87 -7.22 1.53
N LYS A 177 19.07 -6.73 1.21
CA LYS A 177 19.34 -5.72 0.18
C LYS A 177 18.59 -5.96 -1.14
N GLY A 178 18.69 -7.15 -1.70
CA GLY A 178 18.02 -7.48 -2.97
C GLY A 178 16.49 -7.49 -2.88
N SER A 179 15.94 -7.94 -1.74
CA SER A 179 14.49 -7.91 -1.50
C SER A 179 13.97 -6.47 -1.32
N LEU A 180 14.76 -5.59 -0.70
CA LEU A 180 14.42 -4.16 -0.61
C LEU A 180 14.47 -3.49 -1.98
N CYS A 181 15.51 -3.75 -2.78
CA CYS A 181 15.62 -3.23 -4.14
C CYS A 181 14.39 -3.63 -4.97
N ASN A 182 14.04 -4.91 -4.96
CA ASN A 182 12.89 -5.42 -5.72
C ASN A 182 11.58 -4.76 -5.30
N LEU A 183 11.32 -4.67 -3.99
CA LEU A 183 10.14 -4.00 -3.47
C LEU A 183 10.07 -2.53 -3.92
N LEU A 184 11.15 -1.77 -3.76
CA LEU A 184 11.15 -0.34 -4.10
C LEU A 184 11.03 -0.11 -5.61
N PHE A 185 11.69 -0.91 -6.46
CA PHE A 185 11.49 -0.79 -7.91
C PHE A 185 10.08 -1.14 -8.33
N HIS A 186 9.43 -2.12 -7.68
CA HIS A 186 8.03 -2.47 -7.92
C HIS A 186 7.11 -1.27 -7.64
N GLU A 187 7.21 -0.69 -6.44
CA GLU A 187 6.38 0.44 -6.04
C GLU A 187 6.68 1.73 -6.84
N LEU A 188 7.93 1.97 -7.18
CA LEU A 188 8.33 3.12 -8.02
C LEU A 188 7.85 2.95 -9.47
N PHE A 189 7.75 1.70 -9.95
CA PHE A 189 7.21 1.43 -11.28
C PHE A 189 5.71 1.77 -11.37
N HIS A 190 4.92 1.48 -10.34
CA HIS A 190 3.50 1.86 -10.30
C HIS A 190 3.29 3.39 -10.37
N ALA A 191 4.24 4.19 -9.89
CA ALA A 191 4.21 5.64 -10.04
C ALA A 191 4.55 6.11 -11.48
N THR A 192 5.13 5.22 -12.30
CA THR A 192 5.55 5.50 -13.68
C THR A 192 4.52 5.01 -14.70
N TYR A 193 3.98 3.83 -14.49
CA TYR A 193 3.03 3.20 -15.39
C TYR A 193 1.88 2.55 -14.63
N TYR A 194 0.67 2.83 -15.07
CA TYR A 194 -0.55 2.22 -14.57
C TYR A 194 -1.59 2.11 -15.67
N ALA A 195 -2.06 0.89 -15.97
CA ALA A 195 -3.15 0.61 -16.89
C ALA A 195 -4.48 0.50 -16.13
N PRO A 196 -5.42 1.45 -16.28
CA PRO A 196 -6.70 1.41 -15.59
C PRO A 196 -7.49 0.13 -15.89
N GLY A 197 -8.09 -0.47 -14.87
CA GLY A 197 -8.93 -1.67 -15.01
C GLY A 197 -8.17 -2.98 -15.25
N SER A 198 -6.84 -2.98 -15.19
CA SER A 198 -6.01 -4.17 -15.47
C SER A 198 -5.04 -4.44 -14.32
N VAL A 199 -5.56 -4.86 -13.15
CA VAL A 199 -4.74 -5.11 -11.96
C VAL A 199 -3.66 -6.16 -12.24
N ASP A 200 -4.02 -7.29 -12.82
CA ASP A 200 -3.07 -8.37 -13.13
C ASP A 200 -1.94 -7.91 -14.06
N LEU A 201 -2.24 -7.10 -15.07
CA LEU A 201 -1.22 -6.54 -15.95
C LEU A 201 -0.28 -5.60 -15.17
N ASN A 202 -0.82 -4.73 -14.33
CA ASN A 202 -0.03 -3.79 -13.54
C ASN A 202 0.92 -4.53 -12.60
N GLU A 203 0.41 -5.51 -11.86
CA GLU A 203 1.22 -6.30 -10.91
C GLU A 203 2.27 -7.17 -11.62
N ASN A 204 1.90 -7.87 -12.70
CA ASN A 204 2.82 -8.73 -13.45
C ASN A 204 3.94 -7.90 -14.10
N LEU A 205 3.60 -6.74 -14.66
CA LEU A 205 4.58 -5.85 -15.28
C LEU A 205 5.50 -5.23 -14.23
N ALA A 206 4.94 -4.77 -13.10
CA ALA A 206 5.73 -4.23 -11.99
C ALA A 206 6.69 -5.28 -11.42
N ASN A 207 6.24 -6.51 -11.23
CA ASN A 207 7.08 -7.63 -10.78
C ASN A 207 8.22 -7.93 -11.77
N PHE A 208 7.91 -8.00 -13.06
CA PHE A 208 8.91 -8.24 -14.09
C PHE A 208 9.97 -7.14 -14.14
N VAL A 209 9.52 -5.87 -14.18
CA VAL A 209 10.42 -4.71 -14.25
C VAL A 209 11.26 -4.62 -12.97
N ALA A 210 10.67 -4.78 -11.80
CA ALA A 210 11.37 -4.75 -10.52
C ALA A 210 12.46 -5.83 -10.44
N HIS A 211 12.16 -7.06 -10.90
CA HIS A 211 13.15 -8.13 -10.96
C HIS A 211 14.34 -7.75 -11.85
N LYS A 212 14.08 -7.28 -13.07
CA LYS A 212 15.15 -6.87 -14.01
C LYS A 212 15.94 -5.67 -13.50
N ALA A 213 15.27 -4.67 -12.94
CA ALA A 213 15.89 -3.50 -12.32
C ALA A 213 16.79 -3.89 -11.15
N THR A 214 16.36 -4.81 -10.31
CA THR A 214 17.14 -5.32 -9.18
C THR A 214 18.42 -5.99 -9.64
N LEU A 215 18.37 -6.85 -10.64
CA LEU A 215 19.55 -7.51 -11.20
C LEU A 215 20.52 -6.50 -11.82
N LEU A 216 20.00 -5.51 -12.54
CA LEU A 216 20.81 -4.47 -13.15
C LEU A 216 21.49 -3.58 -12.10
N PHE A 217 20.76 -3.20 -11.05
CA PHE A 217 21.26 -2.39 -9.94
C PHE A 217 22.35 -3.14 -9.15
N LEU A 218 22.14 -4.43 -8.88
CA LEU A 218 23.07 -5.27 -8.11
C LEU A 218 24.19 -5.91 -8.95
N ARG A 219 24.32 -5.59 -10.24
CA ARG A 219 25.27 -6.27 -11.16
C ARG A 219 26.72 -6.30 -10.68
N ASN A 220 27.14 -5.27 -9.91
CA ASN A 220 28.48 -5.15 -9.35
C ASN A 220 28.58 -5.67 -7.89
N ASP A 221 27.44 -6.05 -7.27
CA ASP A 221 27.37 -6.67 -5.95
C ASP A 221 26.96 -8.15 -6.10
N THR A 222 27.94 -8.97 -6.45
CA THR A 222 27.69 -10.40 -6.75
C THR A 222 27.13 -11.17 -5.56
N ALA A 223 27.45 -10.80 -4.34
CA ALA A 223 26.95 -11.44 -3.12
C ALA A 223 25.46 -11.15 -2.91
N ALA A 224 25.06 -9.86 -2.99
CA ALA A 224 23.66 -9.48 -2.87
C ALA A 224 22.82 -10.03 -4.03
N CYS A 225 23.36 -10.02 -5.27
CA CYS A 225 22.69 -10.57 -6.44
C CYS A 225 22.44 -12.08 -6.30
N ARG A 226 23.43 -12.85 -5.85
CA ARG A 226 23.30 -14.29 -5.62
C ARG A 226 22.24 -14.59 -4.54
N THR A 227 22.31 -13.88 -3.41
CA THR A 227 21.33 -14.02 -2.31
C THR A 227 19.90 -13.71 -2.77
N TYR A 228 19.74 -12.69 -3.62
CA TYR A 228 18.45 -12.34 -4.20
C TYR A 228 17.93 -13.42 -5.14
N LEU A 229 18.76 -13.93 -6.05
CA LEU A 229 18.37 -14.98 -7.00
C LEU A 229 17.98 -16.29 -6.29
N GLN A 230 18.73 -16.70 -5.27
CA GLN A 230 18.38 -17.87 -4.46
C GLN A 230 17.00 -17.74 -3.82
N ALA A 231 16.74 -16.58 -3.15
CA ALA A 231 15.44 -16.33 -2.53
C ALA A 231 14.28 -16.22 -3.54
N HIS A 232 14.58 -15.86 -4.80
CA HIS A 232 13.58 -15.74 -5.87
C HIS A 232 13.30 -17.07 -6.58
N SER A 233 14.23 -18.02 -6.56
CA SER A 233 14.02 -19.38 -7.12
C SER A 233 13.26 -20.30 -6.18
N ASP A 234 13.24 -19.99 -4.89
CA ASP A 234 12.60 -20.80 -3.84
C ASP A 234 11.12 -20.44 -3.62
N ASN A 235 10.59 -19.44 -4.35
CA ASN A 235 9.20 -18.99 -4.35
C ASN A 235 8.51 -19.28 -5.68
#